data_25a9e1ef7a22cfd6bee5f3441765f677
#
_entry.id   25a9e1ef7a22cfd6bee5f3441765f677
#
_cell.length_a   1.000
_cell.length_b   1.000
_cell.length_c   1.000
_cell.angle_alpha   90.00
_cell.angle_beta   90.00
_cell.angle_gamma   90.00
#
_symmetry.space_group_name_H-M   'P 1'
#
loop_
_entity.id
_entity.type
_entity.pdbx_description
1 polymer ?
#
loop_
_entity_poly.entity_id
_entity_poly.type
_entity_poly.pdbx_seq_one_letter_code
_entity_poly.pdbx_strand_id
1 'polypeptide(L)'
;ESWSMGKSLTGTLMAILINEGVYELFQPAPVPQWQSEGDERSKIRIADLMRMSSGLRFRAPQDPDFDPSIGYPDHVYVYTGSVNSFEYVANLALQWPPNTIGRYHNSDPVLTNYLIRLGVEGRGEDYLSFPTRALFDKIGIRNMVLETDPYGNFLIQGYEFGSARDWARLGNLYLQDGMWNGERLLPEGYLKHVSTVAPAWEADKRPVYGGGFFWI
;
A
#
# COMPACT_ATOMS: atom_id res chain seq x y z
N GLU A 1 2.01 -17.57 -5.49
CA GLU A 1 1.20 -16.63 -4.71
C GLU A 1 2.09 -15.88 -3.73
N SER A 2 1.93 -14.55 -3.67
CA SER A 2 2.79 -13.68 -2.87
C SER A 2 2.37 -13.57 -1.42
N TRP A 3 1.07 -13.67 -1.16
CA TRP A 3 0.50 -13.17 0.08
C TRP A 3 1.02 -11.75 0.37
N SER A 4 1.33 -11.47 1.61
CA SER A 4 1.69 -10.10 2.03
C SER A 4 3.01 -9.55 1.47
N MET A 5 3.79 -10.33 0.72
CA MET A 5 4.89 -9.76 -0.08
C MET A 5 4.40 -8.74 -1.10
N GLY A 6 3.17 -8.89 -1.61
CA GLY A 6 2.55 -7.96 -2.53
C GLY A 6 2.45 -6.53 -2.03
N LYS A 7 2.38 -6.34 -0.72
CA LYS A 7 2.38 -4.99 -0.13
C LYS A 7 3.62 -4.18 -0.51
N SER A 8 4.78 -4.84 -0.63
CA SER A 8 5.99 -4.16 -1.09
C SER A 8 5.89 -3.72 -2.55
N LEU A 9 5.15 -4.46 -3.39
CA LEU A 9 4.85 -4.05 -4.75
C LEU A 9 3.95 -2.80 -4.78
N THR A 10 2.90 -2.75 -3.95
CA THR A 10 2.08 -1.54 -3.78
C THR A 10 2.94 -0.35 -3.36
N GLY A 11 3.83 -0.53 -2.38
CA GLY A 11 4.77 0.51 -1.94
C GLY A 11 5.71 0.98 -3.05
N THR A 12 6.18 0.05 -3.89
CA THR A 12 7.04 0.37 -5.04
C THR A 12 6.30 1.20 -6.10
N LEU A 13 5.06 0.81 -6.43
CA LEU A 13 4.25 1.56 -7.41
C LEU A 13 3.92 2.97 -6.91
N MET A 14 3.62 3.14 -5.63
CA MET A 14 3.44 4.47 -5.03
C MET A 14 4.74 5.28 -5.07
N ALA A 15 5.88 4.66 -4.78
CA ALA A 15 7.19 5.33 -4.84
C ALA A 15 7.53 5.80 -6.26
N ILE A 16 7.13 5.07 -7.30
CA ILE A 16 7.27 5.51 -8.69
C ILE A 16 6.46 6.80 -8.93
N LEU A 17 5.20 6.86 -8.48
CA LEU A 17 4.39 8.07 -8.62
C LEU A 17 4.97 9.25 -7.83
N ILE A 18 5.58 9.00 -6.67
CA ILE A 18 6.30 10.02 -5.91
C ILE A 18 7.54 10.49 -6.69
N ASN A 19 8.32 9.58 -7.28
CA ASN A 19 9.47 9.92 -8.11
C ASN A 19 9.09 10.72 -9.36
N GLU A 20 7.90 10.47 -9.91
CA GLU A 20 7.32 11.20 -11.04
C GLU A 20 6.67 12.54 -10.64
N GLY A 21 6.67 12.91 -9.35
CA GLY A 21 6.12 14.16 -8.85
C GLY A 21 4.59 14.23 -8.81
N VAL A 22 3.91 13.08 -8.87
CA VAL A 22 2.43 13.02 -8.75
C VAL A 22 2.01 13.24 -7.30
N TYR A 23 2.80 12.73 -6.37
CA TYR A 23 2.58 12.85 -4.94
C TYR A 23 3.86 13.21 -4.20
N GLU A 24 3.71 13.80 -3.01
CA GLU A 24 4.76 13.91 -2.01
C GLU A 24 4.52 12.92 -0.87
N LEU A 25 5.57 12.23 -0.42
CA LEU A 25 5.47 11.16 0.58
C LEU A 25 4.75 11.60 1.88
N PHE A 26 5.01 12.82 2.33
CA PHE A 26 4.48 13.33 3.59
C PHE A 26 3.26 14.26 3.42
N GLN A 27 2.72 14.41 2.22
CA GLN A 27 1.46 15.13 2.03
C GLN A 27 0.29 14.36 2.66
N PRO A 28 -0.80 15.04 3.05
CA PRO A 28 -2.07 14.40 3.36
C PRO A 28 -2.54 13.53 2.20
N ALA A 29 -3.04 12.34 2.49
CA ALA A 29 -3.56 11.43 1.50
C ALA A 29 -4.84 12.02 0.87
N PRO A 30 -4.87 12.30 -0.45
CA PRO A 30 -6.00 12.96 -1.08
C PRO A 30 -7.15 11.98 -1.37
N VAL A 31 -7.60 11.25 -0.35
CA VAL A 31 -8.73 10.34 -0.43
C VAL A 31 -10.03 11.17 -0.50
N PRO A 32 -10.83 11.06 -1.56
CA PRO A 32 -12.00 11.92 -1.76
C PRO A 32 -13.02 11.87 -0.61
N GLN A 33 -13.18 10.70 0.01
CA GLN A 33 -14.12 10.48 1.11
C GLN A 33 -13.73 11.21 2.42
N TRP A 34 -12.50 11.74 2.52
CA TRP A 34 -11.96 12.36 3.74
C TRP A 34 -11.93 13.90 3.70
N GLN A 35 -12.49 14.51 2.64
CA GLN A 35 -12.36 15.95 2.40
C GLN A 35 -13.45 16.78 3.09
N SER A 36 -14.35 16.17 3.86
CA SER A 36 -15.36 16.89 4.63
C SER A 36 -14.71 17.69 5.77
N GLU A 37 -15.27 18.88 6.05
CA GLU A 37 -14.80 19.71 7.16
C GLU A 37 -14.90 18.94 8.49
N GLY A 38 -13.80 18.94 9.26
CA GLY A 38 -13.73 18.26 10.55
C GLY A 38 -13.44 16.75 10.48
N ASP A 39 -13.25 16.16 9.29
CA ASP A 39 -12.86 14.76 9.18
C ASP A 39 -11.37 14.59 9.52
N GLU A 40 -11.10 13.99 10.67
CA GLU A 40 -9.73 13.77 11.19
C GLU A 40 -8.91 12.84 10.28
N ARG A 41 -9.56 12.03 9.41
CA ARG A 41 -8.88 11.16 8.44
C ARG A 41 -8.14 11.98 7.37
N SER A 42 -8.55 13.22 7.13
CA SER A 42 -7.84 14.13 6.23
C SER A 42 -6.40 14.44 6.67
N LYS A 43 -6.04 14.15 7.93
CA LYS A 43 -4.69 14.31 8.47
C LYS A 43 -3.78 13.11 8.20
N ILE A 44 -4.34 11.97 7.75
CA ILE A 44 -3.56 10.78 7.39
C ILE A 44 -2.70 11.12 6.17
N ARG A 45 -1.39 10.95 6.28
CA ARG A 45 -0.43 11.17 5.19
C ARG A 45 -0.21 9.89 4.39
N ILE A 46 0.26 10.02 3.17
CA ILE A 46 0.68 8.87 2.35
C ILE A 46 1.73 8.04 3.11
N ALA A 47 2.69 8.69 3.78
CA ALA A 47 3.68 8.00 4.61
C ALA A 47 3.05 7.19 5.75
N ASP A 48 1.97 7.65 6.36
CA ASP A 48 1.31 6.95 7.47
C ASP A 48 0.62 5.67 7.00
N LEU A 49 0.03 5.69 5.79
CA LEU A 49 -0.46 4.47 5.12
C LEU A 49 0.69 3.50 4.85
N MET A 50 1.76 3.97 4.19
CA MET A 50 2.90 3.13 3.80
C MET A 50 3.69 2.57 4.98
N ARG A 51 3.47 3.10 6.18
CA ARG A 51 4.06 2.68 7.46
C ARG A 51 3.14 1.81 8.31
N MET A 52 1.95 1.45 7.82
CA MET A 52 0.93 0.73 8.60
C MET A 52 0.58 1.44 9.90
N SER A 53 0.33 2.75 9.83
CA SER A 53 0.07 3.61 10.99
C SER A 53 -1.02 4.66 10.72
N SER A 54 -1.94 4.38 9.81
CA SER A 54 -3.07 5.28 9.49
C SER A 54 -4.00 5.55 10.68
N GLY A 55 -4.11 4.61 11.60
CA GLY A 55 -5.05 4.66 12.72
C GLY A 55 -6.47 4.23 12.37
N LEU A 56 -6.73 3.74 11.16
CA LEU A 56 -8.05 3.27 10.74
C LEU A 56 -8.47 2.00 11.48
N ARG A 57 -9.75 1.89 11.76
CA ARG A 57 -10.36 0.71 12.35
C ARG A 57 -10.56 -0.38 11.30
N PHE A 58 -9.72 -1.38 11.33
CA PHE A 58 -9.80 -2.54 10.45
C PHE A 58 -9.81 -3.81 11.28
N ARG A 59 -10.95 -4.51 11.31
CA ARG A 59 -11.16 -5.66 12.20
C ARG A 59 -10.38 -6.88 11.72
N ALA A 60 -9.69 -7.51 12.66
CA ALA A 60 -8.95 -8.74 12.44
C ALA A 60 -9.45 -9.83 13.41
N PRO A 61 -9.26 -11.13 13.09
CA PRO A 61 -9.73 -12.23 13.94
C PRO A 61 -9.19 -12.21 15.37
N GLN A 62 -8.01 -11.62 15.57
CA GLN A 62 -7.35 -11.49 16.87
C GLN A 62 -7.80 -10.26 17.68
N ASP A 63 -8.67 -9.43 17.14
CA ASP A 63 -9.18 -8.26 17.87
C ASP A 63 -10.11 -8.70 19.02
N PRO A 64 -9.97 -8.11 20.23
CA PRO A 64 -10.76 -8.52 21.38
C PRO A 64 -12.28 -8.35 21.21
N ASP A 65 -12.68 -7.43 20.34
CA ASP A 65 -14.07 -7.12 20.03
C ASP A 65 -14.55 -7.75 18.70
N PHE A 66 -13.77 -8.67 18.13
CA PHE A 66 -14.21 -9.43 16.99
C PHE A 66 -15.16 -10.54 17.41
N ASP A 67 -16.39 -10.51 16.86
CA ASP A 67 -17.40 -11.55 17.06
C ASP A 67 -17.65 -12.26 15.70
N PRO A 68 -17.25 -13.52 15.55
CA PRO A 68 -17.46 -14.27 14.31
C PRO A 68 -18.95 -14.53 13.99
N SER A 69 -19.85 -14.34 14.96
CA SER A 69 -21.30 -14.52 14.71
C SER A 69 -21.93 -13.37 13.93
N ILE A 70 -21.27 -12.19 13.91
CA ILE A 70 -21.79 -10.99 13.24
C ILE A 70 -21.15 -10.74 11.87
N GLY A 71 -20.28 -11.61 11.40
CA GLY A 71 -19.70 -11.54 10.06
C GLY A 71 -18.22 -11.89 9.98
N TYR A 72 -17.68 -11.75 8.76
CA TYR A 72 -16.27 -11.94 8.52
C TYR A 72 -15.45 -10.76 9.02
N PRO A 73 -14.21 -10.98 9.47
CA PRO A 73 -13.29 -9.88 9.73
C PRO A 73 -13.03 -9.10 8.43
N ASP A 74 -12.77 -7.80 8.54
CA ASP A 74 -12.49 -6.94 7.39
C ASP A 74 -11.32 -7.48 6.57
N HIS A 75 -10.36 -8.11 7.25
CA HIS A 75 -9.20 -8.75 6.64
C HIS A 75 -9.56 -9.83 5.60
N VAL A 76 -10.63 -10.58 5.83
CA VAL A 76 -11.14 -11.59 4.87
C VAL A 76 -12.13 -10.95 3.91
N TYR A 77 -12.96 -10.04 4.41
CA TYR A 77 -14.04 -9.44 3.65
C TYR A 77 -13.58 -8.67 2.41
N VAL A 78 -12.46 -7.93 2.49
CA VAL A 78 -11.89 -7.21 1.34
C VAL A 78 -11.46 -8.11 0.18
N TYR A 79 -11.22 -9.40 0.44
CA TYR A 79 -10.89 -10.38 -0.60
C TYR A 79 -12.11 -11.16 -1.11
N THR A 80 -13.04 -11.50 -0.22
CA THR A 80 -14.08 -12.49 -0.51
C THR A 80 -15.49 -11.90 -0.59
N GLY A 81 -15.68 -10.68 -0.12
CA GLY A 81 -16.99 -10.05 -0.02
C GLY A 81 -17.55 -9.51 -1.34
N SER A 82 -16.82 -9.63 -2.44
CA SER A 82 -17.21 -9.05 -3.75
C SER A 82 -17.57 -7.56 -3.67
N VAL A 83 -16.86 -6.82 -2.83
CA VAL A 83 -17.06 -5.40 -2.59
C VAL A 83 -16.10 -4.56 -3.42
N ASN A 84 -16.42 -3.27 -3.59
CA ASN A 84 -15.45 -2.28 -4.01
C ASN A 84 -14.46 -2.08 -2.85
N SER A 85 -13.30 -2.74 -2.92
CA SER A 85 -12.33 -2.77 -1.83
C SER A 85 -11.82 -1.37 -1.48
N PHE A 86 -11.66 -0.48 -2.47
CA PHE A 86 -11.20 0.89 -2.25
C PHE A 86 -12.25 1.74 -1.52
N GLU A 87 -13.49 1.68 -1.97
CA GLU A 87 -14.59 2.38 -1.32
C GLU A 87 -14.83 1.85 0.10
N TYR A 88 -14.76 0.53 0.27
CA TYR A 88 -14.91 -0.08 1.58
C TYR A 88 -13.89 0.46 2.59
N VAL A 89 -12.60 0.43 2.25
CA VAL A 89 -11.56 0.90 3.18
C VAL A 89 -11.53 2.41 3.34
N ALA A 90 -11.91 3.19 2.32
CA ALA A 90 -12.01 4.64 2.42
C ALA A 90 -13.11 5.12 3.37
N ASN A 91 -14.12 4.27 3.63
CA ASN A 91 -15.21 4.56 4.55
C ASN A 91 -14.99 4.03 5.99
N LEU A 92 -13.85 3.42 6.28
CA LEU A 92 -13.52 2.99 7.64
C LEU A 92 -13.41 4.18 8.60
N ALA A 93 -13.82 3.97 9.83
CA ALA A 93 -13.68 4.97 10.88
C ALA A 93 -12.23 5.05 11.38
N LEU A 94 -11.85 6.21 11.89
CA LEU A 94 -10.60 6.38 12.62
C LEU A 94 -10.72 5.76 14.01
N GLN A 95 -9.73 5.00 14.44
CA GLN A 95 -9.66 4.41 15.78
C GLN A 95 -8.60 5.09 16.64
N TRP A 96 -7.48 5.49 16.05
CA TRP A 96 -6.38 6.19 16.71
C TRP A 96 -5.92 7.38 15.86
N PRO A 97 -5.33 8.40 16.48
CA PRO A 97 -4.69 9.46 15.70
C PRO A 97 -3.64 8.89 14.73
N PRO A 98 -3.53 9.43 13.51
CA PRO A 98 -2.53 8.96 12.55
C PRO A 98 -1.11 8.99 13.11
N ASN A 99 -0.29 8.02 12.72
CA ASN A 99 1.12 7.90 13.12
C ASN A 99 1.37 7.75 14.63
N THR A 100 0.41 7.22 15.37
CA THR A 100 0.56 6.97 16.84
C THR A 100 0.68 5.49 17.18
N ILE A 101 -0.04 4.63 16.46
CA ILE A 101 -0.05 3.18 16.68
C ILE A 101 0.32 2.49 15.37
N GLY A 102 1.39 1.71 15.40
CA GLY A 102 1.75 0.79 14.34
C GLY A 102 0.90 -0.47 14.42
N ARG A 103 0.17 -0.79 13.36
CA ARG A 103 -0.67 -1.98 13.32
C ARG A 103 -0.72 -2.61 11.93
N TYR A 104 -0.34 -3.87 11.86
CA TYR A 104 -0.39 -4.62 10.62
C TYR A 104 -1.82 -5.00 10.23
N HIS A 105 -2.30 -4.47 9.12
CA HIS A 105 -3.59 -4.81 8.51
C HIS A 105 -3.65 -4.40 7.03
N ASN A 106 -4.71 -4.82 6.32
CA ASN A 106 -4.80 -4.63 4.87
C ASN A 106 -5.41 -3.31 4.42
N SER A 107 -5.97 -2.49 5.31
CA SER A 107 -6.58 -1.21 4.90
C SER A 107 -5.57 -0.27 4.26
N ASP A 108 -4.39 -0.16 4.84
CA ASP A 108 -3.38 0.82 4.44
C ASP A 108 -2.80 0.53 3.04
N PRO A 109 -2.41 -0.72 2.69
CA PRO A 109 -2.01 -1.01 1.31
C PRO A 109 -3.16 -0.92 0.31
N VAL A 110 -4.40 -1.24 0.68
CA VAL A 110 -5.57 -1.07 -0.19
C VAL A 110 -5.81 0.42 -0.48
N LEU A 111 -5.73 1.29 0.55
CA LEU A 111 -5.83 2.75 0.37
C LEU A 111 -4.67 3.32 -0.45
N THR A 112 -3.45 2.84 -0.22
CA THR A 112 -2.30 3.24 -1.04
C THR A 112 -2.54 2.89 -2.50
N ASN A 113 -3.11 1.71 -2.77
CA ASN A 113 -3.45 1.30 -4.12
C ASN A 113 -4.61 2.13 -4.71
N TYR A 114 -5.56 2.55 -3.90
CA TYR A 114 -6.58 3.52 -4.31
C TYR A 114 -5.97 4.85 -4.75
N LEU A 115 -5.01 5.38 -3.99
CA LEU A 115 -4.29 6.59 -4.36
C LEU A 115 -3.48 6.40 -5.66
N ILE A 116 -2.87 5.23 -5.87
CA ILE A 116 -2.21 4.90 -7.14
C ILE A 116 -3.21 5.02 -8.29
N ARG A 117 -4.40 4.43 -8.17
CA ARG A 117 -5.46 4.54 -9.18
C ARG A 117 -5.84 5.99 -9.45
N LEU A 118 -6.11 6.77 -8.40
CA LEU A 118 -6.47 8.19 -8.52
C LEU A 118 -5.38 9.00 -9.22
N GLY A 119 -4.11 8.77 -8.87
CA GLY A 119 -2.97 9.47 -9.47
C GLY A 119 -2.78 9.12 -10.94
N VAL A 120 -2.94 7.86 -11.31
CA VAL A 120 -2.80 7.37 -12.69
C VAL A 120 -3.96 7.86 -13.56
N GLU A 121 -5.21 7.63 -13.12
CA GLU A 121 -6.40 8.06 -13.86
C GLU A 121 -6.51 9.59 -13.94
N GLY A 122 -6.06 10.32 -12.90
CA GLY A 122 -6.00 11.78 -12.90
C GLY A 122 -5.06 12.38 -13.97
N ARG A 123 -4.13 11.58 -14.49
CA ARG A 123 -3.26 11.94 -15.63
C ARG A 123 -3.85 11.51 -16.98
N GLY A 124 -5.03 10.91 -16.99
CA GLY A 124 -5.64 10.32 -18.20
C GLY A 124 -5.01 9.01 -18.63
N GLU A 125 -4.31 8.32 -17.74
CA GLU A 125 -3.62 7.06 -18.02
C GLU A 125 -4.45 5.86 -17.55
N ASP A 126 -4.25 4.70 -18.21
CA ASP A 126 -4.91 3.47 -17.81
C ASP A 126 -4.28 2.85 -16.57
N TYR A 127 -5.09 2.67 -15.52
CA TYR A 127 -4.66 2.12 -14.24
C TYR A 127 -4.24 0.65 -14.35
N LEU A 128 -4.99 -0.18 -15.10
CA LEU A 128 -4.73 -1.61 -15.14
C LEU A 128 -3.40 -1.95 -15.81
N SER A 129 -2.94 -1.13 -16.74
CA SER A 129 -1.63 -1.30 -17.38
C SER A 129 -0.47 -0.64 -16.60
N PHE A 130 -0.77 0.18 -15.60
CA PHE A 130 0.26 0.96 -14.90
C PHE A 130 1.37 0.10 -14.29
N PRO A 131 1.10 -1.01 -13.54
CA PRO A 131 2.18 -1.84 -12.99
C PRO A 131 3.12 -2.39 -14.08
N THR A 132 2.57 -2.78 -15.22
CA THR A 132 3.34 -3.33 -16.32
C THR A 132 4.25 -2.27 -16.96
N ARG A 133 3.67 -1.15 -17.39
CA ARG A 133 4.44 -0.12 -18.12
C ARG A 133 5.38 0.69 -17.22
N ALA A 134 4.99 0.95 -15.96
CA ALA A 134 5.78 1.78 -15.05
C ALA A 134 6.90 1.00 -14.35
N LEU A 135 6.72 -0.31 -14.15
CA LEU A 135 7.64 -1.13 -13.39
C LEU A 135 8.06 -2.42 -14.12
N PHE A 136 7.11 -3.30 -14.45
CA PHE A 136 7.45 -4.66 -14.89
C PHE A 136 8.27 -4.70 -16.16
N ASP A 137 7.88 -3.93 -17.18
CA ASP A 137 8.60 -3.85 -18.45
C ASP A 137 10.01 -3.30 -18.25
N LYS A 138 10.18 -2.32 -17.37
CA LYS A 138 11.45 -1.68 -17.10
C LYS A 138 12.44 -2.62 -16.41
N ILE A 139 11.99 -3.40 -15.42
CA ILE A 139 12.88 -4.30 -14.66
C ILE A 139 12.86 -5.76 -15.15
N GLY A 140 12.13 -6.02 -16.24
CA GLY A 140 12.10 -7.33 -16.90
C GLY A 140 11.26 -8.39 -16.20
N ILE A 141 10.26 -8.01 -15.40
CA ILE A 141 9.23 -8.91 -14.88
C ILE A 141 8.26 -9.26 -16.01
N ARG A 142 8.05 -10.56 -16.27
CA ARG A 142 7.28 -11.03 -17.44
C ARG A 142 6.10 -11.93 -17.07
N ASN A 143 6.08 -12.47 -15.85
CA ASN A 143 5.12 -13.49 -15.46
C ASN A 143 4.34 -13.10 -14.19
N MET A 144 4.29 -11.82 -13.85
CA MET A 144 3.49 -11.34 -12.73
C MET A 144 2.04 -11.20 -13.15
N VAL A 145 1.14 -11.86 -12.41
CA VAL A 145 -0.31 -11.71 -12.54
C VAL A 145 -0.81 -10.98 -11.31
N LEU A 146 -1.62 -9.96 -11.53
CA LEU A 146 -2.27 -9.18 -10.47
C LEU A 146 -3.77 -9.39 -10.55
N GLU A 147 -4.39 -9.86 -9.47
CA GLU A 147 -5.83 -10.01 -9.41
C GLU A 147 -6.52 -8.69 -9.00
N THR A 148 -7.78 -8.57 -9.42
CA THR A 148 -8.62 -7.43 -9.06
C THR A 148 -9.89 -7.88 -8.35
N ASP A 149 -10.52 -6.95 -7.62
CA ASP A 149 -11.90 -7.11 -7.22
C ASP A 149 -12.86 -6.91 -8.43
N PRO A 150 -14.18 -7.14 -8.25
CA PRO A 150 -15.17 -6.96 -9.35
C PRO A 150 -15.24 -5.52 -9.92
N TYR A 151 -14.63 -4.56 -9.27
CA TYR A 151 -14.59 -3.14 -9.67
C TYR A 151 -13.28 -2.74 -10.37
N GLY A 152 -12.42 -3.73 -10.65
CA GLY A 152 -11.12 -3.51 -11.29
C GLY A 152 -10.06 -2.89 -10.38
N ASN A 153 -10.23 -2.96 -9.06
CA ASN A 153 -9.21 -2.54 -8.10
C ASN A 153 -8.24 -3.69 -7.87
N PHE A 154 -6.95 -3.46 -8.06
CA PHE A 154 -5.96 -4.48 -7.77
C PHE A 154 -5.95 -4.87 -6.29
N LEU A 155 -5.86 -6.17 -6.03
CA LEU A 155 -5.75 -6.74 -4.69
C LEU A 155 -4.28 -7.00 -4.30
N ILE A 156 -3.38 -6.09 -4.68
CA ILE A 156 -1.93 -6.18 -4.45
C ILE A 156 -1.51 -5.90 -3.00
N GLN A 157 -2.30 -6.35 -2.07
CA GLN A 157 -1.92 -6.56 -0.68
C GLN A 157 -1.76 -8.06 -0.36
N GLY A 158 -1.97 -8.96 -1.36
CA GLY A 158 -1.83 -10.39 -1.15
C GLY A 158 -2.19 -11.33 -2.31
N TYR A 159 -2.73 -10.82 -3.44
CA TYR A 159 -3.17 -11.65 -4.58
C TYR A 159 -2.36 -11.35 -5.84
N GLU A 160 -1.05 -11.55 -5.74
CA GLU A 160 -0.11 -11.50 -6.85
C GLU A 160 0.51 -12.88 -7.05
N PHE A 161 0.70 -13.25 -8.30
CA PHE A 161 1.31 -14.51 -8.69
C PHE A 161 2.50 -14.20 -9.58
N GLY A 162 3.68 -14.50 -9.10
CA GLY A 162 4.92 -14.26 -9.83
C GLY A 162 5.96 -15.34 -9.54
N SER A 163 6.95 -15.46 -10.39
CA SER A 163 8.08 -16.35 -10.16
C SER A 163 9.03 -15.78 -9.11
N ALA A 164 9.82 -16.64 -8.45
CA ALA A 164 10.87 -16.19 -7.54
C ALA A 164 11.86 -15.22 -8.22
N ARG A 165 12.08 -15.36 -9.55
CA ARG A 165 12.94 -14.46 -10.31
C ARG A 165 12.32 -13.08 -10.50
N ASP A 166 10.99 -12.98 -10.62
CA ASP A 166 10.30 -11.69 -10.70
C ASP A 166 10.43 -10.94 -9.37
N TRP A 167 10.25 -11.63 -8.25
CA TRP A 167 10.48 -11.06 -6.92
C TRP A 167 11.93 -10.67 -6.68
N ALA A 168 12.89 -11.48 -7.17
CA ALA A 168 14.31 -11.13 -7.08
C ALA A 168 14.65 -9.86 -7.89
N ARG A 169 13.99 -9.61 -9.02
CA ARG A 169 14.16 -8.34 -9.78
C ARG A 169 13.65 -7.15 -8.97
N LEU A 170 12.50 -7.28 -8.31
CA LEU A 170 12.01 -6.24 -7.43
C LEU A 170 13.01 -5.96 -6.28
N GLY A 171 13.51 -7.00 -5.62
CA GLY A 171 14.53 -6.85 -4.58
C GLY A 171 15.82 -6.20 -5.11
N ASN A 172 16.25 -6.56 -6.32
CA ASN A 172 17.44 -5.98 -6.94
C ASN A 172 17.29 -4.48 -7.26
N LEU A 173 16.06 -4.02 -7.60
CA LEU A 173 15.78 -2.58 -7.74
C LEU A 173 16.11 -1.82 -6.43
N TYR A 174 15.73 -2.37 -5.28
CA TYR A 174 16.06 -1.80 -3.98
C TYR A 174 17.55 -1.86 -3.66
N LEU A 175 18.23 -2.97 -3.97
CA LEU A 175 19.69 -3.08 -3.81
C LEU A 175 20.47 -2.07 -4.65
N GLN A 176 19.90 -1.60 -5.75
CA GLN A 176 20.47 -0.56 -6.61
C GLN A 176 19.95 0.84 -6.27
N ASP A 177 19.44 1.06 -5.07
CA ASP A 177 18.88 2.35 -4.61
C ASP A 177 17.85 2.96 -5.59
N GLY A 178 16.97 2.11 -6.12
CA GLY A 178 15.92 2.54 -7.05
C GLY A 178 16.38 2.86 -8.47
N MET A 179 17.64 2.56 -8.80
CA MET A 179 18.18 2.69 -10.16
C MET A 179 18.02 1.38 -10.93
N TRP A 180 17.69 1.46 -12.21
CA TRP A 180 17.65 0.32 -13.12
C TRP A 180 18.11 0.71 -14.52
N ASN A 181 19.15 0.06 -15.04
CA ASN A 181 19.73 0.36 -16.36
C ASN A 181 20.01 1.86 -16.61
N GLY A 182 20.44 2.59 -15.58
CA GLY A 182 20.71 4.03 -15.66
C GLY A 182 19.49 4.94 -15.48
N GLU A 183 18.29 4.39 -15.35
CA GLU A 183 17.06 5.14 -15.04
C GLU A 183 16.75 5.07 -13.55
N ARG A 184 16.38 6.21 -12.95
CA ARG A 184 15.88 6.26 -11.57
C ARG A 184 14.37 6.01 -11.56
N LEU A 185 13.97 4.91 -10.94
CA LEU A 185 12.57 4.52 -10.80
C LEU A 185 11.99 4.90 -9.42
N LEU A 186 12.81 4.85 -8.37
CA LEU A 186 12.38 5.20 -7.01
C LEU A 186 13.07 6.50 -6.56
N PRO A 187 12.45 7.29 -5.67
CA PRO A 187 13.04 8.53 -5.18
C PRO A 187 14.42 8.31 -4.55
N GLU A 188 15.30 9.28 -4.68
CA GLU A 188 16.58 9.26 -3.98
C GLU A 188 16.38 9.16 -2.47
N GLY A 189 17.14 8.29 -1.81
CA GLY A 189 17.03 8.06 -0.37
C GLY A 189 15.82 7.21 0.05
N TYR A 190 15.00 6.73 -0.90
CA TYR A 190 13.83 5.92 -0.57
C TYR A 190 14.20 4.61 0.13
N LEU A 191 15.33 3.98 -0.25
CA LEU A 191 15.84 2.78 0.43
C LEU A 191 16.07 3.04 1.93
N LYS A 192 16.65 4.20 2.28
CA LYS A 192 16.84 4.58 3.68
C LYS A 192 15.49 4.75 4.39
N HIS A 193 14.51 5.35 3.71
CA HIS A 193 13.16 5.52 4.26
C HIS A 193 12.50 4.16 4.57
N VAL A 194 12.55 3.20 3.66
CA VAL A 194 11.92 1.89 3.85
C VAL A 194 12.62 1.01 4.88
N SER A 195 13.92 1.23 5.11
CA SER A 195 14.73 0.48 6.07
C SER A 195 14.89 1.17 7.43
N THR A 196 14.19 2.27 7.67
CA THR A 196 14.19 2.98 8.97
C THR A 196 12.89 2.68 9.70
N VAL A 197 12.98 2.32 10.99
CA VAL A 197 11.79 2.07 11.82
C VAL A 197 10.85 3.26 11.77
N ALA A 198 9.59 3.01 11.47
CA ALA A 198 8.58 4.06 11.45
C ALA A 198 8.22 4.48 12.89
N PRO A 199 8.00 5.78 13.15
CA PRO A 199 7.84 6.30 14.52
C PRO A 199 6.78 5.56 15.35
N ALA A 200 5.65 5.21 14.75
CA ALA A 200 4.58 4.50 15.44
C ALA A 200 4.94 3.06 15.86
N TRP A 201 6.08 2.54 15.39
CA TRP A 201 6.57 1.19 15.68
C TRP A 201 7.80 1.17 16.60
N GLU A 202 8.37 2.32 16.95
CA GLU A 202 9.61 2.40 17.76
C GLU A 202 9.48 1.75 19.15
N ALA A 203 8.28 1.75 19.72
CA ALA A 203 8.01 1.11 21.01
C ALA A 203 7.83 -0.41 20.92
N ASP A 204 7.71 -0.97 19.72
CA ASP A 204 7.45 -2.40 19.52
C ASP A 204 8.77 -3.21 19.62
N LYS A 205 8.70 -4.33 20.34
CA LYS A 205 9.84 -5.24 20.50
C LYS A 205 9.82 -6.41 19.52
N ARG A 206 8.89 -6.41 18.59
CA ARG A 206 8.70 -7.42 17.54
C ARG A 206 9.28 -6.90 16.22
N PRO A 207 9.31 -7.73 15.16
CA PRO A 207 9.54 -7.22 13.82
C PRO A 207 8.61 -6.04 13.53
N VAL A 208 9.17 -4.94 13.06
CA VAL A 208 8.51 -3.65 12.91
C VAL A 208 8.51 -3.21 11.44
N TYR A 209 7.67 -2.22 11.12
CA TYR A 209 7.65 -1.63 9.79
C TYR A 209 8.58 -0.43 9.67
N GLY A 210 9.23 -0.36 8.52
CA GLY A 210 9.80 0.87 7.99
C GLY A 210 8.77 1.63 7.15
N GLY A 211 9.21 2.24 6.05
CA GLY A 211 8.32 2.75 5.02
C GLY A 211 8.03 1.72 3.93
N GLY A 212 7.13 2.03 2.99
CA GLY A 212 6.91 1.22 1.79
C GLY A 212 6.43 -0.21 2.02
N PHE A 213 5.83 -0.50 3.17
CA PHE A 213 5.34 -1.81 3.55
C PHE A 213 6.41 -2.90 3.72
N PHE A 214 7.62 -2.53 4.09
CA PHE A 214 8.67 -3.49 4.41
C PHE A 214 8.77 -3.75 5.92
N TRP A 215 8.91 -5.02 6.26
CA TRP A 215 9.39 -5.43 7.57
C TRP A 215 10.90 -5.18 7.67
N ILE A 216 11.38 -4.75 8.82
CA ILE A 216 12.81 -4.51 9.10
C ILE A 216 13.24 -5.08 10.46
#